data_2318f86b05b9a73160e041698c03e4f6
#
_entry.id   2318f86b05b9a73160e041698c03e4f6
#
_cell.length_a   1.000
_cell.length_b   1.000
_cell.length_c   1.000
_cell.angle_alpha   90.00
_cell.angle_beta   90.00
_cell.angle_gamma   90.00
#
_symmetry.space_group_name_H-M   'P 1'
#
loop_
_entity.id
_entity.type
_entity.pdbx_description
1 polymer ?
#
loop_
_entity_poly.entity_id
_entity_poly.type
_entity_poly.pdbx_seq_one_letter_code
_entity_poly.pdbx_strand_id
1 'polypeptide(L)'
;MDIEKEAARIAEQGECAPRLARDPVNLPMIRTWLEAIGDEHPGYTEVAPPAMVQVWTMAGLHGQRTLDDPLGAMMTVLDEAGYTSVVATNSDQTYHRYLKVGEQLSVTTSLEDVTGPKRTGLGEGWFVTTRSTWWVGDEAVAEMRFRVLKFKPANVPGTAAPAASTTAPATTPAAASSTSTPTSPTAAIRPSVNRDTEYFWEGTRQGELRVQRCGGCGLLRHPPGPMCPECGATKPTYLVSDGYGVIYSYVVHHHPQVPGKQTPFVIALVELDEGVRMLGEFDGEPSVGQRVEVVFTKVDDDLTMPSWRPRADR
;
A
#
# COMPACT_ATOMS: atom_id res chain seq x y z
N MET A 1 -8.62 -14.66 -25.85
CA MET A 1 -9.89 -14.35 -25.14
C MET A 1 -10.39 -12.99 -25.62
N ASP A 2 -11.67 -12.86 -25.93
CA ASP A 2 -12.29 -11.59 -26.34
C ASP A 2 -12.84 -10.89 -25.08
N ILE A 3 -12.11 -9.88 -24.60
CA ILE A 3 -12.41 -9.18 -23.36
C ILE A 3 -13.75 -8.42 -23.44
N GLU A 4 -14.04 -7.81 -24.59
CA GLU A 4 -15.28 -7.04 -24.80
C GLU A 4 -16.51 -7.94 -24.78
N LYS A 5 -16.41 -9.12 -25.36
CA LYS A 5 -17.48 -10.13 -25.34
C LYS A 5 -17.74 -10.66 -23.93
N GLU A 6 -16.69 -10.93 -23.15
CA GLU A 6 -16.84 -11.37 -21.76
C GLU A 6 -17.39 -10.25 -20.87
N ALA A 7 -16.96 -9.00 -21.10
CA ALA A 7 -17.53 -7.85 -20.40
C ALA A 7 -19.04 -7.70 -20.68
N ALA A 8 -19.45 -7.82 -21.95
CA ALA A 8 -20.88 -7.79 -22.31
C ALA A 8 -21.65 -8.90 -21.63
N ARG A 9 -21.12 -10.14 -21.61
CA ARG A 9 -21.74 -11.29 -20.94
C ARG A 9 -21.92 -11.08 -19.43
N ILE A 10 -20.91 -10.48 -18.77
CA ILE A 10 -20.99 -10.17 -17.33
C ILE A 10 -21.99 -9.05 -17.09
N ALA A 11 -22.02 -8.01 -17.94
CA ALA A 11 -22.97 -6.90 -17.82
C ALA A 11 -24.42 -7.35 -18.01
N GLU A 12 -24.70 -8.32 -18.92
CA GLU A 12 -26.02 -8.90 -19.14
C GLU A 12 -26.57 -9.64 -17.91
N GLN A 13 -25.72 -10.07 -16.96
CA GLN A 13 -26.15 -10.70 -15.73
C GLN A 13 -26.84 -9.71 -14.76
N GLY A 14 -26.64 -8.40 -14.99
CA GLY A 14 -27.21 -7.35 -14.16
C GLY A 14 -26.57 -7.25 -12.77
N GLU A 15 -27.39 -6.98 -11.76
CA GLU A 15 -26.94 -6.89 -10.39
C GLU A 15 -26.70 -8.29 -9.78
N CYS A 16 -25.61 -8.41 -9.01
CA CYS A 16 -25.37 -9.62 -8.21
C CYS A 16 -26.43 -9.79 -7.11
N ALA A 17 -26.52 -10.98 -6.52
CA ALA A 17 -27.38 -11.22 -5.37
C ALA A 17 -27.08 -10.22 -4.23
N PRO A 18 -28.12 -9.73 -3.51
CA PRO A 18 -27.93 -8.81 -2.40
C PRO A 18 -27.08 -9.44 -1.29
N ARG A 19 -25.96 -8.79 -0.96
CA ARG A 19 -25.11 -9.18 0.15
C ARG A 19 -25.50 -8.39 1.39
N LEU A 20 -26.05 -9.12 2.38
CA LEU A 20 -26.48 -8.53 3.64
C LEU A 20 -25.27 -8.09 4.48
N ALA A 21 -25.38 -6.94 5.14
CA ALA A 21 -24.43 -6.50 6.16
C ALA A 21 -24.39 -7.51 7.31
N ARG A 22 -23.21 -7.70 7.91
CA ARG A 22 -23.01 -8.66 9.02
C ARG A 22 -23.75 -8.23 10.28
N ASP A 23 -23.81 -6.93 10.50
CA ASP A 23 -24.46 -6.29 11.64
C ASP A 23 -25.32 -5.12 11.15
N PRO A 24 -26.40 -4.77 11.89
CA PRO A 24 -27.12 -3.53 11.64
C PRO A 24 -26.25 -2.31 11.96
N VAL A 25 -26.63 -1.15 11.45
CA VAL A 25 -26.03 0.14 11.80
C VAL A 25 -26.05 0.31 13.32
N ASN A 26 -24.89 0.55 13.93
CA ASN A 26 -24.79 0.56 15.40
C ASN A 26 -23.88 1.69 15.91
N LEU A 27 -24.23 2.21 17.10
CA LEU A 27 -23.52 3.31 17.75
C LEU A 27 -22.05 3.03 18.09
N PRO A 28 -21.67 1.84 18.58
CA PRO A 28 -20.25 1.55 18.86
C PRO A 28 -19.35 1.79 17.65
N MET A 29 -19.77 1.28 16.47
CA MET A 29 -19.00 1.48 15.24
C MET A 29 -18.98 2.95 14.80
N ILE A 30 -20.11 3.66 14.91
CA ILE A 30 -20.18 5.10 14.60
C ILE A 30 -19.20 5.87 15.50
N ARG A 31 -19.20 5.62 16.81
CA ARG A 31 -18.31 6.29 17.76
C ARG A 31 -16.83 6.01 17.46
N THR A 32 -16.48 4.75 17.24
CA THR A 32 -15.10 4.36 16.87
C THR A 32 -14.65 5.06 15.59
N TRP A 33 -15.53 5.17 14.59
CA TRP A 33 -15.21 5.86 13.34
C TRP A 33 -14.98 7.36 13.58
N LEU A 34 -15.89 8.03 14.31
CA LEU A 34 -15.79 9.47 14.61
C LEU A 34 -14.51 9.79 15.39
N GLU A 35 -14.20 8.98 16.40
CA GLU A 35 -12.96 9.11 17.19
C GLU A 35 -11.72 8.95 16.30
N ALA A 36 -11.73 7.99 15.40
CA ALA A 36 -10.59 7.71 14.51
C ALA A 36 -10.30 8.86 13.53
N ILE A 37 -11.33 9.58 13.07
CA ILE A 37 -11.17 10.70 12.13
C ILE A 37 -11.24 12.09 12.81
N GLY A 38 -11.48 12.14 14.11
CA GLY A 38 -11.60 13.40 14.87
C GLY A 38 -12.84 14.21 14.52
N ASP A 39 -13.96 13.56 14.14
CA ASP A 39 -15.21 14.23 13.80
C ASP A 39 -16.11 14.33 15.05
N GLU A 40 -16.36 15.54 15.52
CA GLU A 40 -17.19 15.85 16.70
C GLU A 40 -18.59 16.33 16.35
N HIS A 41 -19.07 16.11 15.12
CA HIS A 41 -20.38 16.60 14.68
C HIS A 41 -21.52 16.01 15.54
N PRO A 42 -22.34 16.85 16.22
CA PRO A 42 -23.29 16.39 17.21
C PRO A 42 -24.50 15.63 16.63
N GLY A 43 -24.70 15.67 15.31
CA GLY A 43 -25.79 14.98 14.62
C GLY A 43 -25.63 13.46 14.51
N TYR A 44 -24.43 12.92 14.77
CA TYR A 44 -24.14 11.50 14.61
C TYR A 44 -24.42 10.65 15.87
N THR A 45 -25.48 10.97 16.58
CA THR A 45 -25.96 10.22 17.76
C THR A 45 -27.02 9.17 17.43
N GLU A 46 -27.77 9.37 16.35
CA GLU A 46 -28.85 8.47 15.90
C GLU A 46 -28.67 8.03 14.45
N VAL A 47 -27.79 8.69 13.71
CA VAL A 47 -27.49 8.41 12.31
C VAL A 47 -25.99 8.22 12.10
N ALA A 48 -25.62 7.43 11.11
CA ALA A 48 -24.23 7.23 10.72
C ALA A 48 -23.77 8.34 9.76
N PRO A 49 -22.50 8.79 9.82
CA PRO A 49 -21.88 9.58 8.77
C PRO A 49 -22.06 8.93 7.39
N PRO A 50 -22.38 9.68 6.33
CA PRO A 50 -22.63 9.12 4.99
C PRO A 50 -21.48 8.23 4.48
N ALA A 51 -20.23 8.62 4.71
CA ALA A 51 -19.05 7.89 4.29
C ALA A 51 -18.94 6.48 4.91
N MET A 52 -19.68 6.20 5.98
CA MET A 52 -19.70 4.88 6.62
C MET A 52 -20.54 3.83 5.88
N VAL A 53 -21.28 4.19 4.82
CA VAL A 53 -22.18 3.23 4.14
C VAL A 53 -21.49 1.93 3.75
N GLN A 54 -20.23 1.99 3.31
CA GLN A 54 -19.46 0.81 2.93
C GLN A 54 -19.04 -0.04 4.14
N VAL A 55 -18.85 0.56 5.31
CA VAL A 55 -18.31 -0.11 6.51
C VAL A 55 -19.17 -1.32 6.89
N TRP A 56 -20.49 -1.17 6.82
CA TRP A 56 -21.46 -2.20 7.23
C TRP A 56 -21.41 -3.45 6.34
N THR A 57 -21.09 -3.26 5.06
CA THR A 57 -21.07 -4.34 4.06
C THR A 57 -19.66 -4.84 3.71
N MET A 58 -18.63 -4.40 4.44
CA MET A 58 -17.27 -4.92 4.27
C MET A 58 -17.19 -6.39 4.69
N ALA A 59 -16.57 -7.20 3.85
CA ALA A 59 -16.49 -8.65 4.06
C ALA A 59 -15.57 -9.06 5.24
N GLY A 60 -14.83 -8.13 5.82
CA GLY A 60 -13.85 -8.40 6.87
C GLY A 60 -12.55 -9.01 6.34
N LEU A 61 -11.63 -9.30 7.27
CA LEU A 61 -10.25 -9.71 6.93
C LEU A 61 -10.18 -11.04 6.14
N HIS A 62 -11.11 -11.96 6.41
CA HIS A 62 -11.16 -13.27 5.77
C HIS A 62 -12.36 -13.43 4.82
N GLY A 63 -12.98 -12.32 4.44
CA GLY A 63 -14.11 -12.33 3.52
C GLY A 63 -13.68 -12.76 2.13
N GLN A 64 -14.51 -13.62 1.52
CA GLN A 64 -14.35 -14.03 0.13
C GLN A 64 -15.35 -13.30 -0.75
N ARG A 65 -14.97 -13.03 -1.99
CA ARG A 65 -15.90 -12.53 -3.01
C ARG A 65 -16.92 -13.61 -3.35
N THR A 66 -18.15 -13.19 -3.60
CA THR A 66 -19.17 -14.09 -4.10
C THR A 66 -18.88 -14.48 -5.56
N LEU A 67 -19.39 -15.65 -5.99
CA LEU A 67 -19.15 -16.15 -7.35
C LEU A 67 -19.78 -15.26 -8.43
N ASP A 68 -20.79 -14.50 -8.05
CA ASP A 68 -21.54 -13.56 -8.90
C ASP A 68 -21.04 -12.10 -8.80
N ASP A 69 -19.89 -11.85 -8.11
CA ASP A 69 -19.28 -10.52 -8.04
C ASP A 69 -18.78 -10.09 -9.44
N PRO A 70 -19.43 -9.09 -10.09
CA PRO A 70 -19.08 -8.70 -11.46
C PRO A 70 -17.67 -8.10 -11.55
N LEU A 71 -17.20 -7.41 -10.51
CA LEU A 71 -15.82 -6.90 -10.47
C LEU A 71 -14.83 -8.07 -10.40
N GLY A 72 -15.09 -9.04 -9.53
CA GLY A 72 -14.24 -10.22 -9.40
C GLY A 72 -14.16 -11.02 -10.69
N ALA A 73 -15.29 -11.25 -11.34
CA ALA A 73 -15.37 -11.93 -12.63
C ALA A 73 -14.54 -11.21 -13.69
N MET A 74 -14.70 -9.88 -13.80
CA MET A 74 -13.93 -9.08 -14.78
C MET A 74 -12.44 -9.03 -14.46
N MET A 75 -12.05 -9.01 -13.18
CA MET A 75 -10.64 -9.10 -12.78
C MET A 75 -10.02 -10.42 -13.24
N THR A 76 -10.70 -11.54 -13.09
CA THR A 76 -10.24 -12.86 -13.55
C THR A 76 -10.02 -12.89 -15.07
N VAL A 77 -10.98 -12.39 -15.84
CA VAL A 77 -10.88 -12.28 -17.31
C VAL A 77 -9.62 -11.49 -17.73
N LEU A 78 -9.38 -10.37 -17.05
CA LEU A 78 -8.24 -9.51 -17.36
C LEU A 78 -6.91 -10.11 -16.88
N ASP A 79 -6.89 -10.84 -15.75
CA ASP A 79 -5.70 -11.57 -15.28
C ASP A 79 -5.28 -12.64 -16.28
N GLU A 80 -6.22 -13.43 -16.78
CA GLU A 80 -6.00 -14.45 -17.81
C GLU A 80 -5.51 -13.86 -19.14
N ALA A 81 -5.94 -12.61 -19.45
CA ALA A 81 -5.44 -11.86 -20.60
C ALA A 81 -4.08 -11.18 -20.35
N GLY A 82 -3.48 -11.36 -19.15
CA GLY A 82 -2.17 -10.87 -18.76
C GLY A 82 -2.14 -9.43 -18.23
N TYR A 83 -3.29 -8.84 -17.89
CA TYR A 83 -3.38 -7.55 -17.19
C TYR A 83 -3.42 -7.79 -15.68
N THR A 84 -2.26 -8.02 -15.05
CA THR A 84 -2.17 -8.52 -13.67
C THR A 84 -2.10 -7.46 -12.58
N SER A 85 -1.80 -6.21 -12.94
CA SER A 85 -1.73 -5.10 -11.99
C SER A 85 -3.04 -4.34 -11.92
N VAL A 86 -3.40 -3.81 -10.76
CA VAL A 86 -4.64 -3.06 -10.54
C VAL A 86 -4.41 -1.81 -9.70
N VAL A 87 -5.11 -0.73 -10.04
CA VAL A 87 -5.16 0.50 -9.25
C VAL A 87 -6.57 1.09 -9.29
N ALA A 88 -7.07 1.59 -8.16
CA ALA A 88 -8.30 2.38 -8.13
C ALA A 88 -8.05 3.76 -8.75
N THR A 89 -8.97 4.22 -9.61
CA THR A 89 -8.83 5.50 -10.30
C THR A 89 -9.89 6.51 -9.90
N ASN A 90 -11.14 6.08 -9.73
CA ASN A 90 -12.26 6.96 -9.41
C ASN A 90 -13.22 6.29 -8.44
N SER A 91 -13.84 7.11 -7.59
CA SER A 91 -14.95 6.71 -6.73
C SER A 91 -15.91 7.89 -6.62
N ASP A 92 -17.09 7.74 -7.21
CA ASP A 92 -18.16 8.73 -7.16
C ASP A 92 -19.29 8.15 -6.31
N GLN A 93 -19.69 8.86 -5.25
CA GLN A 93 -20.67 8.36 -4.29
C GLN A 93 -21.83 9.36 -4.16
N THR A 94 -23.05 8.83 -4.13
CA THR A 94 -24.27 9.57 -3.88
C THR A 94 -24.98 8.98 -2.67
N TYR A 95 -25.27 9.82 -1.71
CA TYR A 95 -25.99 9.44 -0.49
C TYR A 95 -27.38 10.05 -0.55
N HIS A 96 -28.42 9.20 -0.59
CA HIS A 96 -29.81 9.65 -0.71
C HIS A 96 -30.36 10.10 0.64
N ARG A 97 -29.91 9.47 1.73
CA ARG A 97 -30.20 9.85 3.11
C ARG A 97 -29.17 9.30 4.09
N TYR A 98 -29.22 9.78 5.30
CA TYR A 98 -28.46 9.22 6.42
C TYR A 98 -29.00 7.82 6.81
N LEU A 99 -28.10 6.95 7.22
CA LEU A 99 -28.44 5.65 7.78
C LEU A 99 -28.77 5.79 9.26
N LYS A 100 -29.90 5.25 9.71
CA LYS A 100 -30.30 5.27 11.11
C LYS A 100 -29.75 4.07 11.87
N VAL A 101 -29.47 4.27 13.16
CA VAL A 101 -29.08 3.17 14.05
C VAL A 101 -30.19 2.11 14.07
N GLY A 102 -29.78 0.83 13.94
CA GLY A 102 -30.69 -0.31 13.87
C GLY A 102 -31.09 -0.73 12.45
N GLU A 103 -30.80 0.06 11.41
CA GLU A 103 -31.10 -0.33 10.03
C GLU A 103 -30.16 -1.43 9.54
N GLN A 104 -30.75 -2.43 8.88
CA GLN A 104 -30.01 -3.54 8.25
C GLN A 104 -29.78 -3.22 6.77
N LEU A 105 -28.51 -3.14 6.36
CA LEU A 105 -28.14 -2.88 4.97
C LEU A 105 -27.93 -4.16 4.16
N SER A 106 -28.19 -4.04 2.87
CA SER A 106 -27.64 -4.94 1.86
C SER A 106 -26.98 -4.13 0.74
N VAL A 107 -26.13 -4.78 -0.06
CA VAL A 107 -25.50 -4.16 -1.22
C VAL A 107 -25.59 -5.07 -2.42
N THR A 108 -25.96 -4.51 -3.57
CA THR A 108 -25.89 -5.12 -4.89
C THR A 108 -24.81 -4.42 -5.71
N THR A 109 -24.24 -5.12 -6.69
CA THR A 109 -23.22 -4.56 -7.59
C THR A 109 -23.47 -5.07 -8.99
N SER A 110 -23.35 -4.16 -9.98
CA SER A 110 -23.40 -4.48 -11.42
C SER A 110 -22.15 -3.97 -12.14
N LEU A 111 -21.80 -4.59 -13.25
CA LEU A 111 -20.80 -4.09 -14.19
C LEU A 111 -21.42 -2.99 -15.03
N GLU A 112 -20.87 -1.79 -14.99
CA GLU A 112 -21.41 -0.63 -15.73
C GLU A 112 -20.66 -0.36 -17.02
N ASP A 113 -19.31 -0.42 -17.00
CA ASP A 113 -18.50 -0.11 -18.17
C ASP A 113 -17.15 -0.84 -18.12
N VAL A 114 -16.68 -1.28 -19.29
CA VAL A 114 -15.33 -1.79 -19.50
C VAL A 114 -14.77 -1.15 -20.76
N THR A 115 -13.73 -0.32 -20.59
CA THR A 115 -13.15 0.45 -21.68
C THR A 115 -11.66 0.21 -21.81
N GLY A 116 -11.20 -0.20 -22.99
CA GLY A 116 -9.76 -0.42 -23.27
C GLY A 116 -9.54 -1.16 -24.59
N PRO A 117 -8.29 -1.61 -24.91
CA PRO A 117 -7.10 -1.27 -24.11
C PRO A 117 -6.69 0.19 -24.33
N LYS A 118 -6.22 0.84 -23.26
CA LYS A 118 -5.69 2.21 -23.32
C LYS A 118 -4.25 2.27 -22.80
N ARG A 119 -3.42 3.10 -23.43
CA ARG A 119 -2.08 3.39 -22.93
C ARG A 119 -2.15 4.46 -21.87
N THR A 120 -1.53 4.20 -20.72
CA THR A 120 -1.44 5.11 -19.58
C THR A 120 0.02 5.23 -19.13
N GLY A 121 0.31 6.13 -18.20
CA GLY A 121 1.63 6.22 -17.59
C GLY A 121 2.06 4.96 -16.81
N LEU A 122 1.11 4.11 -16.40
CA LEU A 122 1.36 2.85 -15.71
C LEU A 122 1.54 1.66 -16.67
N GLY A 123 1.16 1.80 -17.92
CA GLY A 123 1.19 0.76 -18.93
C GLY A 123 -0.10 0.69 -19.74
N GLU A 124 -0.26 -0.36 -20.54
CA GLU A 124 -1.48 -0.63 -21.28
C GLU A 124 -2.50 -1.34 -20.39
N GLY A 125 -3.75 -0.89 -20.39
CA GLY A 125 -4.75 -1.46 -19.52
C GLY A 125 -6.20 -1.19 -19.89
N TRP A 126 -7.10 -1.76 -19.08
CA TRP A 126 -8.55 -1.68 -19.20
C TRP A 126 -9.13 -1.01 -17.97
N PHE A 127 -10.00 -0.05 -18.17
CA PHE A 127 -10.81 0.54 -17.12
C PHE A 127 -12.07 -0.28 -16.92
N VAL A 128 -12.33 -0.65 -15.69
CA VAL A 128 -13.54 -1.39 -15.27
C VAL A 128 -14.29 -0.52 -14.29
N THR A 129 -15.54 -0.20 -14.60
CA THR A 129 -16.43 0.57 -13.74
C THR A 129 -17.57 -0.31 -13.27
N THR A 130 -17.79 -0.34 -11.96
CA THR A 130 -18.94 -1.00 -11.35
C THR A 130 -19.82 0.03 -10.65
N ARG A 131 -21.11 -0.28 -10.56
CA ARG A 131 -22.08 0.43 -9.74
C ARG A 131 -22.49 -0.46 -8.58
N SER A 132 -22.34 0.05 -7.36
CA SER A 132 -22.87 -0.58 -6.14
C SER A 132 -24.02 0.25 -5.59
N THR A 133 -25.10 -0.39 -5.20
CA THR A 133 -26.26 0.25 -4.57
C THR A 133 -26.49 -0.38 -3.20
N TRP A 134 -26.59 0.49 -2.18
CA TRP A 134 -26.92 0.08 -0.81
C TRP A 134 -28.40 0.27 -0.53
N TRP A 135 -28.97 -0.73 0.10
CA TRP A 135 -30.39 -0.86 0.33
C TRP A 135 -30.72 -1.02 1.81
N VAL A 136 -31.84 -0.43 2.23
CA VAL A 136 -32.54 -0.74 3.50
C VAL A 136 -33.93 -1.22 3.12
N GLY A 137 -34.20 -2.52 3.24
CA GLY A 137 -35.35 -3.12 2.60
C GLY A 137 -35.31 -2.92 1.09
N ASP A 138 -36.35 -2.28 0.53
CA ASP A 138 -36.47 -1.97 -0.90
C ASP A 138 -36.05 -0.52 -1.23
N GLU A 139 -35.57 0.25 -0.26
CA GLU A 139 -35.15 1.64 -0.44
C GLU A 139 -33.66 1.74 -0.76
N ALA A 140 -33.29 2.31 -1.91
CA ALA A 140 -31.91 2.67 -2.22
C ALA A 140 -31.48 3.84 -1.36
N VAL A 141 -30.48 3.67 -0.51
CA VAL A 141 -30.00 4.69 0.45
C VAL A 141 -28.71 5.34 0.02
N ALA A 142 -27.91 4.65 -0.79
CA ALA A 142 -26.67 5.20 -1.38
C ALA A 142 -26.29 4.43 -2.64
N GLU A 143 -25.49 5.09 -3.48
CA GLU A 143 -24.90 4.51 -4.69
C GLU A 143 -23.42 4.88 -4.79
N MET A 144 -22.62 3.99 -5.39
CA MET A 144 -21.22 4.26 -5.70
C MET A 144 -20.89 3.75 -7.09
N ARG A 145 -20.28 4.60 -7.90
CA ARG A 145 -19.56 4.20 -9.12
C ARG A 145 -18.09 4.09 -8.76
N PHE A 146 -17.55 2.88 -8.90
CA PHE A 146 -16.15 2.61 -8.59
C PHE A 146 -15.42 2.16 -9.84
N ARG A 147 -14.31 2.83 -10.15
CA ARG A 147 -13.52 2.57 -11.34
C ARG A 147 -12.11 2.16 -10.99
N VAL A 148 -11.67 1.07 -11.59
CA VAL A 148 -10.29 0.58 -11.48
C VAL A 148 -9.65 0.51 -12.88
N LEU A 149 -8.33 0.67 -12.92
CA LEU A 149 -7.50 0.35 -14.07
C LEU A 149 -6.79 -0.97 -13.80
N LYS A 150 -7.05 -1.96 -14.66
CA LYS A 150 -6.35 -3.25 -14.70
C LYS A 150 -5.35 -3.20 -15.86
N PHE A 151 -4.05 -3.38 -15.60
CA PHE A 151 -3.02 -3.06 -16.60
C PHE A 151 -1.85 -4.05 -16.62
N LYS A 152 -1.17 -4.09 -17.77
CA LYS A 152 0.17 -4.65 -17.91
C LYS A 152 1.14 -3.54 -17.60
N PRO A 153 2.00 -3.67 -16.57
CA PRO A 153 3.02 -2.66 -16.30
C PRO A 153 3.82 -2.34 -17.56
N ALA A 154 4.08 -1.05 -17.79
CA ALA A 154 5.01 -0.65 -18.84
C ALA A 154 6.35 -1.35 -18.55
N ASN A 155 6.96 -1.98 -19.55
CA ASN A 155 8.30 -2.51 -19.42
C ASN A 155 9.28 -1.36 -19.20
N VAL A 156 9.42 -0.94 -17.95
CA VAL A 156 10.56 -0.16 -17.52
C VAL A 156 11.69 -1.19 -17.39
N PRO A 157 12.81 -1.06 -18.09
CA PRO A 157 13.92 -1.99 -17.91
C PRO A 157 14.28 -2.04 -16.42
N GLY A 158 13.99 -3.17 -15.75
CA GLY A 158 14.27 -3.37 -14.32
C GLY A 158 13.07 -3.61 -13.39
N THR A 159 11.81 -3.54 -13.84
CA THR A 159 10.65 -3.80 -12.95
C THR A 159 9.93 -5.08 -13.36
N ALA A 160 10.19 -6.17 -12.67
CA ALA A 160 9.36 -7.39 -12.77
C ALA A 160 8.02 -7.16 -12.05
N ALA A 161 6.90 -7.50 -12.71
CA ALA A 161 5.56 -7.39 -12.17
C ALA A 161 5.38 -8.31 -10.93
N PRO A 162 4.64 -7.87 -9.88
CA PRO A 162 4.29 -8.75 -8.78
C PRO A 162 3.33 -9.85 -9.26
N ALA A 163 3.70 -11.10 -9.03
CA ALA A 163 2.84 -12.25 -9.31
C ALA A 163 1.61 -12.22 -8.38
N ALA A 164 0.42 -12.40 -8.97
CA ALA A 164 -0.84 -12.50 -8.25
C ALA A 164 -0.85 -13.70 -7.30
N SER A 165 -1.18 -13.46 -6.03
CA SER A 165 -1.32 -14.51 -5.01
C SER A 165 -2.61 -15.27 -5.23
N THR A 166 -2.54 -16.45 -5.84
CA THR A 166 -3.57 -17.48 -5.73
C THR A 166 -3.27 -18.35 -4.51
N THR A 167 -4.14 -18.27 -3.51
CA THR A 167 -4.11 -19.13 -2.32
C THR A 167 -4.59 -20.53 -2.69
N ALA A 168 -3.70 -21.53 -2.66
CA ALA A 168 -4.09 -22.95 -2.65
C ALA A 168 -3.38 -23.66 -1.49
N PRO A 169 -3.98 -24.71 -0.88
CA PRO A 169 -3.57 -25.24 0.42
C PRO A 169 -2.29 -26.07 0.34
N ALA A 170 -1.56 -26.04 1.46
CA ALA A 170 -0.30 -26.75 1.67
C ALA A 170 -0.45 -28.26 1.57
N THR A 171 0.32 -28.87 0.70
CA THR A 171 0.73 -30.28 0.81
C THR A 171 2.23 -30.37 0.62
N THR A 172 2.92 -30.89 1.62
CA THR A 172 4.36 -31.14 1.60
C THR A 172 4.68 -32.29 0.65
N PRO A 173 5.69 -32.20 -0.19
CA PRO A 173 6.62 -33.31 -0.34
C PRO A 173 8.10 -32.92 -0.49
N ALA A 174 8.87 -33.78 0.09
CA ALA A 174 10.24 -34.22 -0.11
C ALA A 174 11.16 -33.56 -1.17
N ALA A 175 12.40 -33.39 -0.72
CA ALA A 175 13.59 -32.92 -1.41
C ALA A 175 13.85 -33.57 -2.76
N ALA A 176 14.19 -32.76 -3.76
CA ALA A 176 14.96 -33.14 -4.90
C ALA A 176 15.96 -32.03 -5.25
N SER A 177 17.25 -32.36 -5.17
CA SER A 177 18.39 -31.53 -5.56
C SER A 177 18.36 -31.29 -7.06
N SER A 178 18.30 -30.04 -7.49
CA SER A 178 18.60 -29.66 -8.87
C SER A 178 19.58 -28.50 -8.89
N THR A 179 20.72 -28.76 -9.48
CA THR A 179 21.82 -27.87 -9.81
C THR A 179 21.33 -26.72 -10.66
N SER A 180 21.31 -25.51 -10.11
CA SER A 180 20.93 -24.29 -10.83
C SER A 180 22.17 -23.58 -11.35
N THR A 181 22.20 -23.38 -12.65
CA THR A 181 23.10 -22.49 -13.41
C THR A 181 22.97 -21.06 -12.86
N PRO A 182 24.05 -20.26 -12.74
CA PRO A 182 23.97 -18.90 -12.20
C PRO A 182 23.22 -18.00 -13.18
N THR A 183 22.02 -17.59 -12.78
CA THR A 183 21.24 -16.55 -13.43
C THR A 183 21.85 -15.19 -13.11
N SER A 184 22.01 -14.31 -14.09
CA SER A 184 22.51 -12.95 -13.96
C SER A 184 21.84 -12.22 -12.79
N PRO A 185 22.56 -11.36 -12.03
CA PRO A 185 22.02 -10.70 -10.87
C PRO A 185 20.85 -9.79 -11.26
N THR A 186 19.68 -10.08 -10.76
CA THR A 186 18.51 -9.21 -10.89
C THR A 186 18.84 -7.86 -10.25
N ALA A 187 18.82 -6.78 -11.04
CA ALA A 187 19.20 -5.45 -10.58
C ALA A 187 18.39 -5.04 -9.35
N ALA A 188 19.05 -4.75 -8.22
CA ALA A 188 18.43 -4.25 -7.01
C ALA A 188 17.75 -2.92 -7.26
N ILE A 189 16.64 -2.65 -6.55
CA ILE A 189 15.97 -1.35 -6.58
C ILE A 189 16.92 -0.29 -6.04
N ARG A 190 17.16 0.75 -6.82
CA ARG A 190 18.06 1.85 -6.44
C ARG A 190 17.27 3.06 -5.95
N PRO A 191 17.75 3.75 -4.92
CA PRO A 191 17.17 5.03 -4.49
C PRO A 191 17.37 6.10 -5.58
N SER A 192 16.42 7.03 -5.68
CA SER A 192 16.58 8.21 -6.54
C SER A 192 17.50 9.22 -5.88
N VAL A 193 18.61 9.52 -6.55
CA VAL A 193 19.54 10.60 -6.13
C VAL A 193 19.09 11.90 -6.81
N ASN A 194 18.80 12.92 -6.02
CA ASN A 194 18.42 14.24 -6.49
C ASN A 194 19.11 15.32 -5.68
N ARG A 195 18.91 16.60 -6.03
CA ARG A 195 19.55 17.74 -5.38
C ARG A 195 19.42 17.75 -3.85
N ASP A 196 18.27 17.27 -3.33
CA ASP A 196 18.00 17.32 -1.89
C ASP A 196 18.62 16.12 -1.14
N THR A 197 18.94 15.02 -1.85
CA THR A 197 19.46 13.78 -1.28
C THR A 197 20.93 13.50 -1.61
N GLU A 198 21.53 14.25 -2.55
CA GLU A 198 22.91 14.03 -3.04
C GLU A 198 23.93 14.01 -1.89
N TYR A 199 23.87 14.98 -0.98
CA TYR A 199 24.79 15.07 0.16
C TYR A 199 24.71 13.84 1.09
N PHE A 200 23.52 13.24 1.22
CA PHE A 200 23.29 12.02 2.02
C PHE A 200 23.99 10.82 1.39
N TRP A 201 23.77 10.59 0.09
CA TRP A 201 24.39 9.49 -0.64
C TRP A 201 25.90 9.66 -0.82
N GLU A 202 26.39 10.90 -0.90
CA GLU A 202 27.81 11.18 -0.84
C GLU A 202 28.39 10.83 0.54
N GLY A 203 27.69 11.17 1.63
CA GLY A 203 28.08 10.81 2.99
C GLY A 203 28.17 9.30 3.17
N THR A 204 27.15 8.53 2.73
CA THR A 204 27.18 7.06 2.89
C THR A 204 28.36 6.41 2.17
N ARG A 205 28.79 6.93 1.00
CA ARG A 205 30.01 6.46 0.32
C ARG A 205 31.30 6.74 1.11
N GLN A 206 31.28 7.77 1.96
CA GLN A 206 32.40 8.15 2.83
C GLN A 206 32.31 7.51 4.22
N GLY A 207 31.27 6.69 4.49
CA GLY A 207 31.03 6.09 5.80
C GLY A 207 30.44 7.08 6.81
N GLU A 208 29.80 8.14 6.35
CA GLU A 208 29.16 9.16 7.18
C GLU A 208 27.64 9.10 7.04
N LEU A 209 26.94 9.08 8.18
CA LEU A 209 25.48 9.21 8.22
C LEU A 209 25.12 10.69 8.36
N ARG A 210 24.82 11.36 7.24
CA ARG A 210 24.53 12.79 7.19
C ARG A 210 23.05 13.07 7.36
N VAL A 211 22.68 13.76 8.43
CA VAL A 211 21.30 14.22 8.73
C VAL A 211 21.15 15.67 8.28
N GLN A 212 20.06 16.00 7.55
CA GLN A 212 19.82 17.37 7.13
C GLN A 212 19.61 18.30 8.34
N ARG A 213 20.32 19.43 8.32
CA ARG A 213 20.21 20.52 9.29
C ARG A 213 19.77 21.79 8.59
N CYS A 214 18.74 22.45 9.11
CA CYS A 214 18.34 23.75 8.59
C CYS A 214 19.43 24.80 8.82
N GLY A 215 19.84 25.53 7.78
CA GLY A 215 20.81 26.63 7.90
C GLY A 215 20.27 27.88 8.61
N GLY A 216 18.93 28.00 8.76
CA GLY A 216 18.29 29.12 9.46
C GLY A 216 18.06 28.84 10.95
N CYS A 217 17.29 27.79 11.28
CA CYS A 217 16.90 27.50 12.68
C CYS A 217 17.61 26.30 13.29
N GLY A 218 18.44 25.58 12.55
CA GLY A 218 19.17 24.42 13.06
C GLY A 218 18.37 23.13 13.18
N LEU A 219 17.08 23.11 12.81
CA LEU A 219 16.23 21.93 12.85
C LEU A 219 16.88 20.76 12.11
N LEU A 220 16.98 19.60 12.77
CA LEU A 220 17.39 18.34 12.16
C LEU A 220 16.19 17.62 11.59
N ARG A 221 16.35 16.98 10.44
CA ARG A 221 15.28 16.16 9.85
C ARG A 221 15.81 15.07 8.92
N HIS A 222 15.02 14.02 8.82
CA HIS A 222 15.13 12.97 7.82
C HIS A 222 13.70 12.45 7.51
N PRO A 223 13.34 12.15 6.24
CA PRO A 223 14.12 12.38 5.02
C PRO A 223 14.36 13.87 4.70
N PRO A 224 15.40 14.17 3.89
CA PRO A 224 15.70 15.53 3.51
C PRO A 224 14.63 16.13 2.59
N GLY A 225 14.55 17.46 2.56
CA GLY A 225 13.61 18.17 1.70
C GLY A 225 14.09 19.60 1.40
N PRO A 226 13.47 20.27 0.40
CA PRO A 226 13.98 21.52 -0.18
C PRO A 226 13.84 22.74 0.73
N MET A 227 12.89 22.72 1.68
CA MET A 227 12.57 23.86 2.54
C MET A 227 12.32 23.42 3.97
N CYS A 228 12.77 24.20 4.93
CA CYS A 228 12.51 23.93 6.35
C CYS A 228 11.03 24.13 6.69
N PRO A 229 10.35 23.14 7.31
CA PRO A 229 8.93 23.29 7.68
C PRO A 229 8.71 24.31 8.81
N GLU A 230 9.72 24.57 9.66
CA GLU A 230 9.60 25.49 10.79
C GLU A 230 9.82 26.95 10.42
N CYS A 231 10.87 27.24 9.61
CA CYS A 231 11.27 28.65 9.36
C CYS A 231 11.28 29.04 7.88
N GLY A 232 10.90 28.14 6.95
CA GLY A 232 10.87 28.41 5.52
C GLY A 232 12.23 28.55 4.83
N ALA A 233 13.35 28.39 5.54
CA ALA A 233 14.69 28.51 4.94
C ALA A 233 14.93 27.41 3.92
N THR A 234 15.57 27.78 2.78
CA THR A 234 15.85 26.89 1.65
C THR A 234 17.32 26.51 1.50
N LYS A 235 18.17 26.92 2.45
CA LYS A 235 19.60 26.60 2.46
C LYS A 235 19.89 25.55 3.54
N PRO A 236 19.88 24.26 3.21
CA PRO A 236 20.22 23.22 4.15
C PRO A 236 21.74 23.13 4.35
N THR A 237 22.12 22.65 5.53
CA THR A 237 23.42 22.08 5.87
C THR A 237 23.21 20.64 6.33
N TYR A 238 24.22 19.98 6.85
CA TYR A 238 24.07 18.66 7.47
C TYR A 238 24.87 18.55 8.76
N LEU A 239 24.45 17.59 9.59
CA LEU A 239 25.19 17.06 10.72
C LEU A 239 25.65 15.66 10.35
N VAL A 240 26.88 15.28 10.71
CA VAL A 240 27.31 13.88 10.67
C VAL A 240 26.90 13.25 11.99
N SER A 241 25.99 12.28 11.91
CA SER A 241 25.51 11.52 13.06
C SER A 241 26.58 10.53 13.54
N ASP A 242 26.63 10.27 14.84
CA ASP A 242 27.45 9.19 15.41
C ASP A 242 26.96 7.79 14.97
N GLY A 243 25.78 7.71 14.34
CA GLY A 243 25.21 6.49 13.79
C GLY A 243 24.62 5.54 14.83
N TYR A 244 24.31 6.04 16.03
CA TYR A 244 23.69 5.28 17.11
C TYR A 244 22.22 5.68 17.29
N GLY A 245 21.42 4.71 17.79
CA GLY A 245 20.01 4.97 18.05
C GLY A 245 19.33 3.78 18.72
N VAL A 246 18.00 3.84 18.73
CA VAL A 246 17.13 2.77 19.22
C VAL A 246 16.09 2.41 18.18
N ILE A 247 15.71 1.14 18.09
CA ILE A 247 14.57 0.73 17.25
C ILE A 247 13.30 1.33 17.85
N TYR A 248 12.72 2.28 17.12
CA TYR A 248 11.43 2.88 17.46
C TYR A 248 10.27 1.97 17.04
N SER A 249 10.37 1.38 15.84
CA SER A 249 9.40 0.45 15.28
C SER A 249 10.08 -0.39 14.22
N TYR A 250 9.47 -1.51 13.83
CA TYR A 250 9.96 -2.33 12.73
C TYR A 250 8.84 -3.07 12.02
N VAL A 251 9.13 -3.54 10.82
CA VAL A 251 8.30 -4.47 10.05
C VAL A 251 9.14 -5.61 9.52
N VAL A 252 8.53 -6.80 9.43
CA VAL A 252 9.13 -7.95 8.74
C VAL A 252 8.45 -8.08 7.38
N HIS A 253 9.22 -7.88 6.31
CA HIS A 253 8.71 -7.95 4.95
C HIS A 253 8.73 -9.39 4.46
N HIS A 254 7.56 -9.99 4.27
CA HIS A 254 7.39 -11.35 3.75
C HIS A 254 7.04 -11.39 2.26
N HIS A 255 6.18 -10.48 1.81
CA HIS A 255 5.66 -10.40 0.44
C HIS A 255 5.33 -8.95 0.05
N PRO A 256 5.36 -8.62 -1.26
CA PRO A 256 5.87 -9.42 -2.40
C PRO A 256 7.39 -9.58 -2.39
N GLN A 257 7.91 -10.50 -3.20
CA GLN A 257 9.36 -10.65 -3.41
C GLN A 257 9.96 -9.34 -3.94
N VAL A 258 10.99 -8.82 -3.29
CA VAL A 258 11.71 -7.61 -3.73
C VAL A 258 12.91 -8.03 -4.60
N PRO A 259 13.07 -7.45 -5.80
CA PRO A 259 14.21 -7.76 -6.65
C PRO A 259 15.55 -7.54 -5.94
N GLY A 260 16.42 -8.54 -5.98
CA GLY A 260 17.74 -8.50 -5.33
C GLY A 260 17.74 -8.74 -3.82
N LYS A 261 16.58 -9.03 -3.19
CA LYS A 261 16.50 -9.33 -1.75
C LYS A 261 15.85 -10.68 -1.49
N GLN A 262 16.32 -11.36 -0.45
CA GLN A 262 15.66 -12.57 0.06
C GLN A 262 14.61 -12.17 1.09
N THR A 263 13.43 -12.77 1.03
CA THR A 263 12.38 -12.64 2.05
C THR A 263 12.37 -13.84 2.98
N PRO A 264 12.04 -13.67 4.27
CA PRO A 264 11.71 -12.41 4.94
C PRO A 264 12.96 -11.56 5.24
N PHE A 265 12.79 -10.23 5.29
CA PHE A 265 13.81 -9.31 5.79
C PHE A 265 13.18 -8.22 6.68
N VAL A 266 13.97 -7.65 7.55
CA VAL A 266 13.52 -6.64 8.53
C VAL A 266 13.85 -5.25 8.04
N ILE A 267 12.87 -4.32 8.15
CA ILE A 267 13.07 -2.89 8.01
C ILE A 267 12.79 -2.25 9.37
N ALA A 268 13.77 -1.58 9.94
CA ALA A 268 13.64 -0.87 11.20
C ALA A 268 13.51 0.64 10.98
N LEU A 269 12.62 1.28 11.73
CA LEU A 269 12.59 2.72 11.95
C LEU A 269 13.40 3.00 13.21
N VAL A 270 14.58 3.57 13.06
CA VAL A 270 15.50 3.87 14.15
C VAL A 270 15.37 5.33 14.53
N GLU A 271 15.19 5.61 15.82
CA GLU A 271 15.35 6.94 16.39
C GLU A 271 16.81 7.12 16.77
N LEU A 272 17.50 8.01 16.04
CA LEU A 272 18.90 8.35 16.28
C LEU A 272 19.06 9.13 17.58
N ASP A 273 20.25 9.07 18.19
CA ASP A 273 20.55 9.81 19.42
C ASP A 273 20.45 11.34 19.20
N GLU A 274 20.52 11.82 17.95
CA GLU A 274 20.27 13.20 17.53
C GLU A 274 18.79 13.59 17.42
N GLY A 275 17.85 12.67 17.71
CA GLY A 275 16.41 12.94 17.76
C GLY A 275 15.69 12.94 16.41
N VAL A 276 16.27 12.37 15.36
CA VAL A 276 15.60 12.15 14.07
C VAL A 276 15.40 10.66 13.82
N ARG A 277 14.38 10.32 13.03
CA ARG A 277 14.08 8.92 12.69
C ARG A 277 14.51 8.61 11.27
N MET A 278 15.08 7.42 11.10
CA MET A 278 15.55 6.94 9.80
C MET A 278 15.20 5.48 9.60
N LEU A 279 14.68 5.17 8.40
CA LEU A 279 14.43 3.78 7.97
C LEU A 279 15.71 3.16 7.44
N GLY A 280 15.90 1.88 7.73
CA GLY A 280 16.95 1.06 7.13
C GLY A 280 16.68 -0.42 7.35
N GLU A 281 17.35 -1.25 6.55
CA GLU A 281 17.33 -2.70 6.76
C GLU A 281 18.04 -3.03 8.08
N PHE A 282 17.54 -4.03 8.79
CA PHE A 282 18.12 -4.44 10.07
C PHE A 282 18.58 -5.89 9.98
N ASP A 283 19.81 -6.12 10.39
CA ASP A 283 20.42 -7.45 10.46
C ASP A 283 20.33 -8.00 11.88
N GLY A 284 19.45 -8.95 12.10
CA GLY A 284 19.21 -9.60 13.39
C GLY A 284 17.73 -9.75 13.76
N GLU A 285 17.46 -10.18 14.99
CA GLU A 285 16.12 -10.23 15.56
C GLU A 285 15.76 -8.86 16.16
N PRO A 286 14.72 -8.16 15.64
CA PRO A 286 14.41 -6.82 16.09
C PRO A 286 13.55 -6.82 17.35
N SER A 287 13.81 -5.87 18.25
CA SER A 287 12.89 -5.52 19.34
C SER A 287 12.82 -4.02 19.53
N VAL A 288 11.61 -3.50 19.85
CA VAL A 288 11.43 -2.07 20.13
C VAL A 288 12.25 -1.67 21.35
N GLY A 289 12.97 -0.54 21.25
CA GLY A 289 13.88 -0.07 22.30
C GLY A 289 15.30 -0.66 22.23
N GLN A 290 15.56 -1.59 21.33
CA GLN A 290 16.89 -2.18 21.15
C GLN A 290 17.88 -1.15 20.64
N ARG A 291 19.07 -1.07 21.28
CA ARG A 291 20.19 -0.22 20.83
C ARG A 291 20.80 -0.77 19.56
N VAL A 292 21.01 0.13 18.59
CA VAL A 292 21.54 -0.21 17.27
C VAL A 292 22.63 0.75 16.86
N GLU A 293 23.42 0.32 15.88
CA GLU A 293 24.41 1.14 15.18
C GLU A 293 24.28 1.00 13.67
N VAL A 294 24.65 2.06 12.96
CA VAL A 294 24.66 2.08 11.49
C VAL A 294 25.80 1.23 10.94
N VAL A 295 25.51 0.53 9.84
CA VAL A 295 26.49 -0.17 9.01
C VAL A 295 26.34 0.29 7.57
N PHE A 296 27.46 0.50 6.90
CA PHE A 296 27.49 0.93 5.49
C PHE A 296 27.85 -0.26 4.60
N THR A 297 26.94 -0.67 3.73
CA THR A 297 27.13 -1.78 2.80
C THR A 297 27.29 -1.26 1.39
N LYS A 298 28.45 -1.47 0.79
CA LYS A 298 28.70 -1.11 -0.61
C LYS A 298 27.90 -2.04 -1.52
N VAL A 299 26.95 -1.49 -2.26
CA VAL A 299 26.15 -2.21 -3.27
C VAL A 299 26.89 -2.29 -4.59
N ASP A 300 27.48 -1.17 -5.02
CA ASP A 300 28.34 -1.05 -6.20
C ASP A 300 29.25 0.20 -6.06
N ASP A 301 29.90 0.60 -7.16
CA ASP A 301 30.86 1.75 -7.11
C ASP A 301 30.18 3.08 -6.85
N ASP A 302 28.89 3.22 -7.15
CA ASP A 302 28.14 4.47 -7.03
C ASP A 302 27.19 4.50 -5.82
N LEU A 303 26.90 3.34 -5.21
CA LEU A 303 25.90 3.24 -4.16
C LEU A 303 26.42 2.48 -2.93
N THR A 304 26.35 3.14 -1.79
CA THR A 304 26.51 2.54 -0.46
C THR A 304 25.24 2.77 0.35
N MET A 305 24.64 1.69 0.83
CA MET A 305 23.39 1.73 1.61
C MET A 305 23.70 1.70 3.10
N PRO A 306 23.07 2.58 3.90
CA PRO A 306 23.07 2.44 5.35
C PRO A 306 22.07 1.36 5.77
N SER A 307 22.45 0.55 6.74
CA SER A 307 21.62 -0.46 7.39
C SER A 307 21.89 -0.46 8.89
N TRP A 308 21.15 -1.24 9.66
CA TRP A 308 21.23 -1.26 11.11
C TRP A 308 21.63 -2.65 11.61
N ARG A 309 22.39 -2.70 12.67
CA ARG A 309 22.66 -3.94 13.42
C ARG A 309 22.58 -3.70 14.93
N PRO A 310 22.39 -4.77 15.74
CA PRO A 310 22.49 -4.64 17.18
C PRO A 310 23.83 -4.01 17.60
N ARG A 311 23.77 -3.05 18.49
CA ARG A 311 24.99 -2.52 19.13
C ARG A 311 25.44 -3.50 20.18
N ALA A 312 26.69 -3.95 20.10
CA ALA A 312 27.28 -4.77 21.16
C ALA A 312 27.37 -3.94 22.45
N ASP A 313 26.84 -4.47 23.54
CA ASP A 313 27.07 -3.92 24.89
C ASP A 313 28.58 -3.97 25.18
N ARG A 314 29.15 -2.82 25.49
CA ARG A 314 30.54 -2.74 25.96
C ARG A 314 30.60 -2.97 27.47
#